data_b812ed5c3402ce237f9597f75f86bf67
#
_entry.id   b812ed5c3402ce237f9597f75f86bf67
#
_cell.length_a   1.000
_cell.length_b   1.000
_cell.length_c   1.000
_cell.angle_alpha   90.00
_cell.angle_beta   90.00
_cell.angle_gamma   90.00
#
_symmetry.space_group_name_H-M   'P 1'
#
loop_
_entity.id
_entity.type
_entity.pdbx_description
1 polymer ?
#
loop_
_entity_poly.entity_id
_entity_poly.type
_entity_poly.pdbx_seq_one_letter_code
_entity_poly.pdbx_strand_id
1 'polypeptide(L)'
;MIKAEKIVVRMESGQTMEVAVLSKRTGCIQVVVGEGTHSVRCDLLPTRSGQAYSGTVMGREIVYERSPEAVQADLDRSKSALNDSRRLPHR
;
A
#
# COMPACT_ATOMS: atom_id res chain seq x y z
N MET A 1 -12.36 15.04 -5.44
CA MET A 1 -12.42 13.93 -4.70
C MET A 1 -11.29 13.01 -4.84
N ILE A 2 -10.78 12.53 -3.79
CA ILE A 2 -9.67 11.66 -3.82
C ILE A 2 -10.08 10.21 -3.76
N LYS A 3 -9.58 9.40 -4.69
CA LYS A 3 -9.88 8.05 -4.66
C LYS A 3 -8.84 7.34 -3.91
N ALA A 4 -9.18 6.55 -2.96
CA ALA A 4 -8.21 5.76 -2.20
C ALA A 4 -7.60 4.72 -3.12
N GLU A 5 -6.31 4.53 -3.01
CA GLU A 5 -5.63 3.48 -3.73
C GLU A 5 -6.01 2.14 -3.11
N LYS A 6 -6.14 1.12 -3.91
CA LYS A 6 -6.41 -0.22 -3.40
C LYS A 6 -5.31 -1.16 -3.84
N ILE A 7 -4.96 -2.08 -2.97
CA ILE A 7 -3.97 -3.09 -3.29
C ILE A 7 -4.55 -4.46 -2.93
N VAL A 8 -3.97 -5.48 -3.52
CA VAL A 8 -4.40 -6.85 -3.27
C VAL A 8 -3.39 -7.49 -2.33
N VAL A 9 -3.87 -8.03 -1.23
CA VAL A 9 -3.02 -8.74 -0.27
C VAL A 9 -3.42 -10.20 -0.24
N ARG A 10 -2.47 -11.05 0.15
CA ARG A 10 -2.72 -12.48 0.24
C ARG A 10 -2.80 -12.89 1.71
N MET A 11 -3.73 -13.77 2.02
CA MET A 11 -3.91 -14.29 3.37
C MET A 11 -3.21 -15.63 3.50
N GLU A 12 -3.00 -16.08 4.73
CA GLU A 12 -2.38 -17.35 4.98
C GLU A 12 -3.06 -18.51 4.28
N SER A 13 -4.35 -18.43 4.09
CA SER A 13 -5.10 -19.48 3.43
C SER A 13 -4.84 -19.54 1.93
N GLY A 14 -4.13 -18.55 1.39
CA GLY A 14 -3.92 -18.45 -0.04
C GLY A 14 -4.94 -17.60 -0.75
N GLN A 15 -5.97 -17.17 -0.05
CA GLN A 15 -6.97 -16.29 -0.63
C GLN A 15 -6.44 -14.87 -0.70
N THR A 16 -6.96 -14.13 -1.64
CA THR A 16 -6.56 -12.72 -1.79
C THR A 16 -7.74 -11.83 -1.46
N MET A 17 -7.45 -10.60 -1.06
CA MET A 17 -8.48 -9.62 -0.88
C MET A 17 -7.95 -8.24 -1.19
N GLU A 18 -8.86 -7.35 -1.50
CA GLU A 18 -8.51 -5.97 -1.83
C GLU A 18 -8.66 -5.13 -0.58
N VAL A 19 -7.68 -4.28 -0.31
CA VAL A 19 -7.73 -3.40 0.85
C VAL A 19 -7.42 -1.98 0.39
N ALA A 20 -7.94 -1.01 1.11
CA ALA A 20 -7.71 0.40 0.79
C ALA A 20 -6.42 0.88 1.45
N VAL A 21 -5.64 1.66 0.74
CA VAL A 21 -4.39 2.20 1.27
C VAL A 21 -4.63 3.58 1.86
N LEU A 22 -4.26 3.75 3.12
CA LEU A 22 -4.34 5.05 3.77
C LEU A 22 -3.05 5.82 3.59
N SER A 23 -1.93 5.13 3.69
CA SER A 23 -0.63 5.76 3.60
C SER A 23 0.35 4.76 3.03
N LYS A 24 1.21 5.18 2.15
CA LYS A 24 2.15 4.29 1.50
C LYS A 24 3.56 4.86 1.57
N ARG A 25 4.42 4.16 2.28
CA ARG A 25 5.83 4.54 2.42
C ARG A 25 6.66 3.28 2.35
N THR A 26 7.94 3.41 2.07
CA THR A 26 8.79 2.22 1.98
C THR A 26 8.94 1.49 3.30
N GLY A 27 8.82 2.20 4.40
CA GLY A 27 8.95 1.59 5.74
C GLY A 27 7.65 1.09 6.33
N CYS A 28 6.52 1.47 5.74
CA CYS A 28 5.23 1.06 6.29
C CYS A 28 4.11 1.42 5.33
N ILE A 29 3.20 0.51 5.12
CA ILE A 29 2.00 0.79 4.33
C ILE A 29 0.82 0.60 5.25
N GLN A 30 0.04 1.66 5.45
CA GLN A 30 -1.15 1.55 6.29
C GLN A 30 -2.34 1.28 5.40
N VAL A 31 -3.09 0.26 5.74
CA VAL A 31 -4.26 -0.14 4.95
C VAL A 31 -5.48 -0.28 5.86
N VAL A 32 -6.64 -0.27 5.24
CA VAL A 32 -7.88 -0.51 5.92
C VAL A 32 -8.49 -1.79 5.35
N VAL A 33 -8.79 -2.73 6.22
CA VAL A 33 -9.38 -3.99 5.85
C VAL A 33 -10.84 -3.97 6.24
N GLY A 34 -11.72 -4.33 5.34
CA GLY A 34 -13.16 -4.32 5.61
C GLY A 34 -13.83 -3.04 5.18
N GLU A 35 -15.08 -2.93 5.47
CA GLU A 35 -15.88 -1.79 5.05
C GLU A 35 -16.71 -1.21 6.16
N GLY A 36 -16.97 0.07 6.06
CA GLY A 36 -17.87 0.75 6.98
C GLY A 36 -17.40 0.67 8.41
N THR A 37 -18.33 0.38 9.29
CA THR A 37 -18.04 0.34 10.72
C THR A 37 -17.22 -0.88 11.13
N HIS A 38 -17.07 -1.82 10.22
CA HIS A 38 -16.27 -3.01 10.50
C HIS A 38 -14.86 -2.91 9.94
N SER A 39 -14.48 -1.74 9.50
CA SER A 39 -13.13 -1.57 8.94
C SER A 39 -12.09 -1.52 10.06
N VAL A 40 -10.93 -2.10 9.78
CA VAL A 40 -9.83 -2.16 10.74
C VAL A 40 -8.55 -1.70 10.07
N ARG A 41 -7.77 -0.87 10.73
CA ARG A 41 -6.49 -0.43 10.20
C ARG A 41 -5.45 -1.49 10.45
N CYS A 42 -4.55 -1.63 9.51
CA CYS A 42 -3.46 -2.57 9.63
C CYS A 42 -2.20 -1.94 9.05
N ASP A 43 -1.08 -2.10 9.74
CA ASP A 43 0.19 -1.61 9.27
C ASP A 43 0.94 -2.77 8.62
N LEU A 44 1.36 -2.59 7.39
CA LEU A 44 2.15 -3.59 6.69
C LEU A 44 3.61 -3.14 6.73
N LEU A 45 4.47 -4.00 7.23
CA LEU A 45 5.89 -3.70 7.38
C LEU A 45 6.71 -4.58 6.44
N PRO A 46 7.87 -4.10 6.00
CA PRO A 46 8.71 -4.90 5.11
C PRO A 46 9.10 -6.21 5.77
N THR A 47 9.06 -7.28 5.02
CA THR A 47 9.47 -8.59 5.54
C THR A 47 10.99 -8.65 5.60
N ARG A 48 11.51 -9.64 6.28
CA ARG A 48 12.94 -9.82 6.39
C ARG A 48 13.61 -10.04 5.04
N SER A 49 12.91 -10.68 4.14
CA SER A 49 13.47 -10.93 2.81
C SER A 49 13.58 -9.65 1.99
N GLY A 50 12.87 -8.61 2.39
CA GLY A 50 12.85 -7.36 1.63
C GLY A 50 12.10 -7.48 0.32
N GLN A 51 11.22 -8.46 0.19
CA GLN A 51 10.50 -8.67 -1.05
C GLN A 51 8.99 -8.50 -0.92
N ALA A 52 8.53 -8.21 0.26
CA ALA A 52 7.08 -8.08 0.49
C ALA A 52 6.85 -7.27 1.75
N TYR A 53 5.58 -6.99 2.02
CA TYR A 53 5.16 -6.35 3.26
C TYR A 53 4.16 -7.28 3.92
N SER A 54 4.18 -7.35 5.23
CA SER A 54 3.23 -8.19 5.95
C SER A 54 2.71 -7.49 7.18
N GLY A 55 1.54 -7.89 7.61
CA GLY A 55 0.93 -7.37 8.82
C GLY A 55 -0.08 -8.36 9.34
N THR A 56 -0.59 -8.09 10.52
CA THR A 56 -1.58 -8.96 11.14
C THR A 56 -2.84 -8.17 11.41
N VAL A 57 -3.97 -8.72 11.01
CA VAL A 57 -5.24 -8.09 11.26
C VAL A 57 -6.23 -9.15 11.70
N MET A 58 -6.89 -8.93 12.82
CA MET A 58 -7.85 -9.87 13.39
C MET A 58 -7.26 -11.28 13.53
N GLY A 59 -6.01 -11.34 13.98
CA GLY A 59 -5.33 -12.60 14.22
C GLY A 59 -4.86 -13.34 12.98
N ARG A 60 -4.95 -12.71 11.83
CA ARG A 60 -4.53 -13.35 10.57
C ARG A 60 -3.47 -12.52 9.88
N GLU A 61 -2.51 -13.20 9.30
CA GLU A 61 -1.46 -12.50 8.56
C GLU A 61 -1.92 -12.18 7.16
N ILE A 62 -1.60 -10.99 6.70
CA ILE A 62 -1.82 -10.61 5.32
C ILE A 62 -0.49 -10.17 4.74
N VAL A 63 -0.28 -10.44 3.47
CA VAL A 63 0.99 -10.16 2.79
C VAL A 63 0.72 -9.41 1.50
N TYR A 64 1.44 -8.31 1.33
CA TYR A 64 1.40 -7.57 0.07
C TYR A 64 2.70 -7.92 -0.66
N GLU A 65 2.58 -8.61 -1.76
CA GLU A 65 3.73 -9.14 -2.47
C GLU A 65 4.36 -8.11 -3.39
N ARG A 66 4.97 -7.10 -2.79
CA ARG A 66 5.66 -6.08 -3.55
C ARG A 66 6.84 -5.61 -2.71
N SER A 67 7.98 -5.45 -3.32
CA SER A 67 9.19 -5.09 -2.58
C SER A 67 9.18 -3.60 -2.19
N PRO A 68 9.91 -3.22 -1.16
CA PRO A 68 10.08 -1.81 -0.83
C PRO A 68 10.67 -1.01 -1.98
N GLU A 69 11.52 -1.62 -2.77
CA GLU A 69 12.09 -0.95 -3.95
C GLU A 69 10.99 -0.63 -4.96
N ALA A 70 10.08 -1.57 -5.16
CA ALA A 70 8.97 -1.36 -6.08
C ALA A 70 8.02 -0.29 -5.54
N VAL A 71 7.80 -0.27 -4.23
CA VAL A 71 6.99 0.76 -3.60
C VAL A 71 7.64 2.13 -3.77
N GLN A 72 8.95 2.20 -3.60
CA GLN A 72 9.67 3.44 -3.80
C GLN A 72 9.52 3.93 -5.25
N ALA A 73 9.60 3.01 -6.19
CA ALA A 73 9.41 3.35 -7.59
C ALA A 73 7.98 3.90 -7.85
N ASP A 74 6.99 3.31 -7.20
CA ASP A 74 5.61 3.79 -7.30
C ASP A 74 5.49 5.20 -6.76
N LEU A 75 6.12 5.47 -5.63
CA LEU A 75 6.08 6.79 -5.01
C LEU A 75 6.81 7.83 -5.86
N ASP A 76 7.94 7.45 -6.41
CA ASP A 76 8.73 8.34 -7.26
C ASP A 76 7.96 8.67 -8.53
N ARG A 77 7.29 7.71 -9.09
CA ARG A 77 6.50 7.91 -10.28
C ARG A 77 5.37 8.91 -10.05
N SER A 78 4.68 8.80 -8.93
CA SER A 78 3.65 9.74 -8.55
C SER A 78 4.20 11.13 -8.36
N LYS A 79 5.37 11.20 -7.73
CA LYS A 79 6.00 12.46 -7.49
C LYS A 79 6.43 13.12 -8.77
N SER A 80 7.00 12.36 -9.70
CA SER A 80 7.42 12.89 -10.99
C SER A 80 6.24 13.43 -11.79
N ALA A 81 5.15 12.71 -11.77
CA ALA A 81 3.95 13.15 -12.48
C ALA A 81 3.43 14.48 -11.91
N LEU A 82 3.45 14.60 -10.59
CA LEU A 82 3.03 15.84 -9.98
C LEU A 82 3.98 16.98 -10.30
N ASN A 83 5.24 16.71 -10.26
CA ASN A 83 6.24 17.74 -10.55
C ASN A 83 6.13 18.21 -12.00
N ASP A 84 5.92 17.29 -12.90
CA ASP A 84 5.74 17.65 -14.30
C ASP A 84 4.54 18.55 -14.49
N SER A 85 3.46 18.24 -13.83
CA SER A 85 2.29 19.07 -13.89
C SER A 85 2.54 20.45 -13.42
N ARG A 86 3.31 20.59 -12.37
CA ARG A 86 3.57 21.86 -11.85
C ARG A 86 4.48 22.66 -12.68
N ARG A 87 5.35 22.03 -13.36
CA ARG A 87 6.32 22.74 -14.08
C ARG A 87 5.88 23.20 -15.37
N LEU A 88 4.85 22.73 -15.86
CA LEU A 88 4.51 23.04 -17.05
C LEU A 88 4.52 24.31 -17.28
N PRO A 89 4.74 24.53 -18.02
CA PRO A 89 5.02 25.42 -18.74
C PRO A 89 5.14 26.68 -18.42
N HIS A 90 5.39 27.01 -17.76
CA HIS A 90 5.42 28.17 -17.51
C HIS A 90 6.51 28.67 -18.03
N ARG A 91 6.89 28.59 -18.84
CA ARG A 91 7.82 29.13 -19.36
C ARG A 91 7.55 29.60 -20.42
#